data_2205ddf4d2ff859247961bb50da18104
#
_entry.id   2205ddf4d2ff859247961bb50da18104
#
_cell.length_a   1.000
_cell.length_b   1.000
_cell.length_c   1.000
_cell.angle_alpha   90.00
_cell.angle_beta   90.00
_cell.angle_gamma   90.00
#
_symmetry.space_group_name_H-M   'P 1'
#
loop_
_entity.id
_entity.type
_entity.pdbx_description
1 polymer ?
#
loop_
_entity_poly.entity_id
_entity_poly.type
_entity_poly.pdbx_seq_one_letter_code
_entity_poly.pdbx_strand_id
1 'polypeptide(L)'
;MRTLRLLGVGWLYHLKMIARSPFEGYGQVIYPLFFATVAFFVFRAGEGPRSLVYASLGAAVMGMWSATSTTAGGAMQRERWHGTLELLVGTPPHFALVLLPITLAMSTIGIYSLGATLLYGRFLFGIDLVVVHPLQFGIAIVGTVLSFGAL
;
A
#
# COMPACT_ATOMS: atom_id res chain seq x y z
N MET A 1 20.14 -18.71 -2.07
CA MET A 1 19.29 -18.77 -3.27
C MET A 1 17.86 -19.29 -3.02
N ARG A 2 17.63 -20.29 -2.16
CA ARG A 2 16.27 -20.79 -1.85
C ARG A 2 15.34 -19.75 -1.20
N THR A 3 15.83 -18.98 -0.25
CA THR A 3 15.06 -17.93 0.48
C THR A 3 14.57 -16.81 -0.42
N LEU A 4 15.41 -16.28 -1.31
CA LEU A 4 15.02 -15.23 -2.26
C LEU A 4 13.95 -15.72 -3.25
N ARG A 5 14.05 -16.98 -3.66
CA ARG A 5 13.03 -17.60 -4.53
C ARG A 5 11.70 -17.77 -3.79
N LEU A 6 11.73 -18.18 -2.52
CA LEU A 6 10.52 -18.27 -1.68
C LEU A 6 9.84 -16.92 -1.51
N LEU A 7 10.63 -15.87 -1.19
CA LEU A 7 10.12 -14.51 -1.06
C LEU A 7 9.48 -14.01 -2.36
N GLY A 8 10.15 -14.21 -3.50
CA GLY A 8 9.64 -13.77 -4.79
C GLY A 8 8.37 -14.52 -5.24
N VAL A 9 8.34 -15.83 -5.07
CA VAL A 9 7.17 -16.65 -5.42
C VAL A 9 6.00 -16.35 -4.50
N GLY A 10 6.23 -16.21 -3.19
CA GLY A 10 5.20 -15.85 -2.22
C GLY A 10 4.63 -14.45 -2.50
N TRP A 11 5.49 -13.48 -2.76
CA TRP A 11 5.09 -12.12 -3.14
C TRP A 11 4.21 -12.10 -4.40
N LEU A 12 4.63 -12.78 -5.47
CA LEU A 12 3.85 -12.88 -6.70
C LEU A 12 2.51 -13.60 -6.51
N TYR A 13 2.50 -14.66 -5.68
CA TYR A 13 1.28 -15.40 -5.36
C TYR A 13 0.26 -14.48 -4.69
N HIS A 14 0.65 -13.77 -3.65
CA HIS A 14 -0.24 -12.86 -2.92
C HIS A 14 -0.70 -11.68 -3.78
N LEU A 15 0.17 -11.11 -4.62
CA LEU A 15 -0.22 -10.08 -5.58
C LEU A 15 -1.30 -10.58 -6.54
N LYS A 16 -1.12 -11.77 -7.11
CA LYS A 16 -2.11 -12.37 -8.03
C LYS A 16 -3.42 -12.69 -7.32
N MET A 17 -3.36 -13.14 -6.08
CA MET A 17 -4.54 -13.46 -5.28
C MET A 17 -5.39 -12.21 -5.06
N ILE A 18 -4.77 -11.10 -4.67
CA ILE A 18 -5.47 -9.83 -4.43
C ILE A 18 -5.96 -9.21 -5.74
N ALA A 19 -5.16 -9.26 -6.80
CA ALA A 19 -5.57 -8.76 -8.11
C ALA A 19 -6.79 -9.50 -8.69
N ARG A 20 -7.04 -10.74 -8.24
CA ARG A 20 -8.22 -11.53 -8.62
C ARG A 20 -9.44 -11.28 -7.74
N SER A 21 -9.28 -10.63 -6.60
CA SER A 21 -10.38 -10.28 -5.70
C SER A 21 -10.81 -8.83 -5.97
N PRO A 22 -11.88 -8.60 -6.75
CA PRO A 22 -12.31 -7.25 -7.10
C PRO A 22 -12.66 -6.44 -5.85
N PHE A 23 -13.22 -7.08 -4.83
CA PHE A 23 -13.64 -6.42 -3.59
C PHE A 23 -12.46 -5.86 -2.77
N GLU A 24 -11.36 -6.60 -2.69
CA GLU A 24 -10.16 -6.15 -2.00
C GLU A 24 -9.42 -5.06 -2.78
N GLY A 25 -9.36 -5.19 -4.10
CA GLY A 25 -8.74 -4.19 -4.97
C GLY A 25 -9.45 -2.84 -4.94
N TYR A 26 -10.77 -2.82 -4.99
CA TYR A 26 -11.57 -1.58 -4.92
C TYR A 26 -11.45 -0.88 -3.57
N GLY A 27 -11.51 -1.61 -2.47
CA GLY A 27 -11.37 -1.06 -1.13
C GLY A 27 -10.05 -0.31 -0.94
N GLN A 28 -8.96 -0.85 -1.48
CA GLN A 28 -7.62 -0.25 -1.39
C GLN A 28 -7.50 1.11 -2.12
N VAL A 29 -8.38 1.40 -3.05
CA VAL A 29 -8.42 2.67 -3.79
C VAL A 29 -9.46 3.63 -3.18
N ILE A 30 -10.63 3.13 -2.83
CA ILE A 30 -11.75 3.96 -2.36
C ILE A 30 -11.44 4.63 -1.02
N TYR A 31 -10.89 3.89 -0.05
CA TYR A 31 -10.56 4.45 1.26
C TYR A 31 -9.56 5.62 1.20
N PRO A 32 -8.42 5.50 0.52
CA PRO A 32 -7.49 6.61 0.35
C PRO A 32 -8.10 7.81 -0.36
N LEU A 33 -8.94 7.59 -1.37
CA LEU A 33 -9.62 8.67 -2.07
C LEU A 33 -10.59 9.42 -1.18
N PHE A 34 -11.28 8.72 -0.28
CA PHE A 34 -12.15 9.35 0.70
C PHE A 34 -11.36 10.27 1.64
N PHE A 35 -10.27 9.77 2.22
CA PHE A 35 -9.39 10.59 3.07
C PHE A 35 -8.75 11.75 2.31
N ALA A 36 -8.33 11.51 1.07
CA ALA A 36 -7.80 12.56 0.21
C ALA A 36 -8.83 13.66 -0.05
N THR A 37 -10.08 13.28 -0.31
CA THR A 37 -11.17 14.25 -0.52
C THR A 37 -11.36 15.14 0.70
N VAL A 38 -11.45 14.54 1.90
CA VAL A 38 -11.58 15.30 3.16
C VAL A 38 -10.37 16.23 3.34
N ALA A 39 -9.16 15.71 3.18
CA ALA A 39 -7.94 16.50 3.29
C ALA A 39 -7.93 17.68 2.30
N PHE A 40 -8.29 17.46 1.05
CA PHE A 40 -8.31 18.51 0.03
C PHE A 40 -9.34 19.60 0.35
N PHE A 41 -10.52 19.25 0.82
CA PHE A 41 -11.53 20.25 1.24
C PHE A 41 -11.06 21.08 2.44
N VAL A 42 -10.46 20.44 3.44
CA VAL A 42 -9.91 21.12 4.62
C VAL A 42 -8.78 22.07 4.23
N PHE A 43 -7.84 21.62 3.43
CA PHE A 43 -6.67 22.43 3.02
C PHE A 43 -6.99 23.44 1.92
N ARG A 44 -8.06 23.26 1.15
CA ARG A 44 -8.53 24.26 0.18
C ARG A 44 -9.10 25.51 0.85
N ALA A 45 -9.66 25.36 2.05
CA ALA A 45 -10.13 26.48 2.85
C ALA A 45 -8.99 27.26 3.51
N GLY A 46 -7.76 26.74 3.45
CA GLY A 46 -6.54 27.31 4.03
C GLY A 46 -5.61 27.92 2.99
N GLU A 47 -4.36 28.08 3.35
CA GLU A 47 -3.35 28.88 2.67
C GLU A 47 -2.72 28.20 1.44
N GLY A 48 -3.12 28.57 0.23
CA GLY A 48 -2.34 28.47 -1.00
C GLY A 48 -2.06 27.09 -1.60
N PRO A 49 -1.53 27.01 -2.84
CA PRO A 49 -1.36 25.76 -3.60
C PRO A 49 -0.33 24.80 -3.00
N ARG A 50 0.63 25.29 -2.20
CA ARG A 50 1.62 24.42 -1.54
C ARG A 50 1.00 23.52 -0.48
N SER A 51 -0.01 23.99 0.26
CA SER A 51 -0.69 23.19 1.29
C SER A 51 -1.43 22.01 0.68
N LEU A 52 -2.01 22.17 -0.52
CA LEU A 52 -2.67 21.09 -1.25
C LEU A 52 -1.71 19.99 -1.71
N VAL A 53 -0.47 20.36 -2.10
CA VAL A 53 0.57 19.38 -2.44
C VAL A 53 0.94 18.53 -1.22
N TYR A 54 1.17 19.17 -0.07
CA TYR A 54 1.47 18.42 1.16
C TYR A 54 0.28 17.56 1.61
N ALA A 55 -0.94 18.07 1.49
CA ALA A 55 -2.15 17.31 1.79
C ALA A 55 -2.27 16.07 0.89
N SER A 56 -1.96 16.19 -0.41
CA SER A 56 -2.02 15.08 -1.35
C SER A 56 -0.98 14.00 -1.05
N LEU A 57 0.26 14.41 -0.73
CA LEU A 57 1.32 13.48 -0.33
C LEU A 57 1.00 12.79 0.99
N GLY A 58 0.52 13.55 2.00
CA GLY A 58 0.10 13.01 3.29
C GLY A 58 -1.05 12.00 3.14
N ALA A 59 -2.07 12.35 2.36
CA ALA A 59 -3.20 11.44 2.08
C ALA A 59 -2.74 10.17 1.33
N ALA A 60 -1.80 10.30 0.40
CA ALA A 60 -1.25 9.17 -0.34
C ALA A 60 -0.46 8.21 0.58
N VAL A 61 0.39 8.74 1.47
CA VAL A 61 1.14 7.93 2.45
C VAL A 61 0.19 7.28 3.45
N MET A 62 -0.83 8.01 3.91
CA MET A 62 -1.87 7.47 4.80
C MET A 62 -2.66 6.36 4.11
N GLY A 63 -2.92 6.50 2.82
CA GLY A 63 -3.53 5.47 1.99
C GLY A 63 -2.68 4.20 1.92
N MET A 64 -1.37 4.34 1.70
CA MET A 64 -0.45 3.20 1.72
C MET A 64 -0.42 2.51 3.08
N TRP A 65 -0.35 3.28 4.17
CA TRP A 65 -0.37 2.74 5.52
C TRP A 65 -1.66 1.98 5.81
N SER A 66 -2.81 2.59 5.51
CA SER A 66 -4.13 1.97 5.69
C SER A 66 -4.25 0.69 4.87
N ALA A 67 -3.84 0.72 3.60
CA ALA A 67 -3.83 -0.45 2.73
C ALA A 67 -2.99 -1.59 3.33
N THR A 68 -1.79 -1.29 3.79
CA THR A 68 -0.89 -2.30 4.35
C THR A 68 -1.42 -2.86 5.66
N SER A 69 -1.83 -2.01 6.61
CA SER A 69 -2.27 -2.45 7.93
C SER A 69 -3.56 -3.26 7.90
N THR A 70 -4.56 -2.82 7.12
CA THR A 70 -5.85 -3.53 7.02
C THR A 70 -5.70 -4.86 6.27
N THR A 71 -4.92 -4.89 5.20
CA THR A 71 -4.79 -6.06 4.35
C THR A 71 -3.84 -7.10 4.95
N ALA A 72 -2.76 -6.66 5.60
CA ALA A 72 -1.85 -7.58 6.29
C ALA A 72 -2.56 -8.27 7.48
N GLY A 73 -3.30 -7.51 8.29
CA GLY A 73 -4.13 -8.06 9.36
C GLY A 73 -5.21 -9.03 8.84
N GLY A 74 -5.90 -8.65 7.76
CA GLY A 74 -6.89 -9.49 7.09
C GLY A 74 -6.31 -10.76 6.45
N ALA A 75 -5.06 -10.73 5.99
CA ALA A 75 -4.41 -11.90 5.42
C ALA A 75 -4.20 -12.99 6.48
N MET A 76 -3.71 -12.65 7.67
CA MET A 76 -3.59 -13.61 8.77
C MET A 76 -4.94 -14.18 9.22
N GLN A 77 -5.98 -13.34 9.27
CA GLN A 77 -7.33 -13.76 9.60
C GLN A 77 -7.86 -14.76 8.58
N ARG A 78 -7.60 -14.54 7.29
CA ARG A 78 -7.98 -15.47 6.20
C ARG A 78 -7.30 -16.82 6.34
N GLU A 79 -5.99 -16.84 6.55
CA GLU A 79 -5.24 -18.08 6.75
C GLU A 79 -5.79 -18.87 7.95
N ARG A 80 -6.21 -18.18 9.01
CA ARG A 80 -6.86 -18.79 10.16
C ARG A 80 -8.22 -19.39 9.79
N TRP A 81 -9.05 -18.68 9.02
CA TRP A 81 -10.37 -19.18 8.61
C TRP A 81 -10.29 -20.36 7.64
N HIS A 82 -9.24 -20.41 6.81
CA HIS A 82 -9.01 -21.54 5.90
C HIS A 82 -8.33 -22.73 6.60
N GLY A 83 -7.94 -22.60 7.88
CA GLY A 83 -7.21 -23.65 8.60
C GLY A 83 -5.79 -23.87 8.10
N THR A 84 -5.27 -22.96 7.28
CA THR A 84 -3.93 -23.04 6.67
C THR A 84 -2.86 -22.43 7.55
N LEU A 85 -3.23 -21.65 8.57
CA LEU A 85 -2.29 -21.03 9.49
C LEU A 85 -1.41 -22.05 10.21
N GLU A 86 -2.00 -23.15 10.67
CA GLU A 86 -1.26 -24.24 11.36
C GLU A 86 -0.25 -24.91 10.42
N LEU A 87 -0.61 -25.08 9.16
CA LEU A 87 0.30 -25.61 8.14
C LEU A 87 1.46 -24.63 7.88
N LEU A 88 1.18 -23.33 7.86
CA LEU A 88 2.19 -22.28 7.68
C LEU A 88 3.17 -22.23 8.85
N VAL A 89 2.68 -22.36 10.08
CA VAL A 89 3.51 -22.38 11.29
C VAL A 89 4.34 -23.67 11.39
N GLY A 90 3.79 -24.79 10.92
CA GLY A 90 4.46 -26.11 10.90
C GLY A 90 5.49 -26.30 9.78
N THR A 91 5.65 -25.31 8.86
CA THR A 91 6.63 -25.41 7.78
C THR A 91 8.05 -25.18 8.29
N PRO A 92 9.08 -25.86 7.70
CA PRO A 92 10.48 -25.73 8.10
C PRO A 92 11.09 -24.33 8.04
N PRO A 93 10.68 -23.40 7.12
CA PRO A 93 11.17 -22.03 7.11
C PRO A 93 10.67 -21.24 8.34
N HIS A 94 11.49 -20.32 8.84
CA HIS A 94 11.07 -19.39 9.87
C HIS A 94 9.76 -18.69 9.48
N PHE A 95 8.81 -18.62 10.40
CA PHE A 95 7.51 -18.00 10.21
C PHE A 95 7.59 -16.58 9.62
N ALA A 96 8.60 -15.79 10.01
CA ALA A 96 8.88 -14.49 9.44
C ALA A 96 9.11 -14.52 7.91
N LEU A 97 9.72 -15.57 7.39
CA LEU A 97 9.95 -15.74 5.94
C LEU A 97 8.67 -16.05 5.16
N VAL A 98 7.63 -16.49 5.84
CA VAL A 98 6.30 -16.74 5.26
C VAL A 98 5.45 -15.46 5.31
N LEU A 99 5.56 -14.67 6.39
CA LEU A 99 4.84 -13.41 6.54
C LEU A 99 5.39 -12.30 5.65
N LEU A 100 6.69 -12.22 5.49
CA LEU A 100 7.36 -11.14 4.76
C LEU A 100 6.90 -10.99 3.30
N PRO A 101 6.66 -12.06 2.52
CA PRO A 101 6.06 -11.95 1.19
C PRO A 101 4.65 -11.36 1.20
N ILE A 102 3.86 -11.67 2.23
CA ILE A 102 2.49 -11.16 2.38
C ILE A 102 2.54 -9.65 2.60
N THR A 103 3.32 -9.21 3.57
CA THR A 103 3.43 -7.77 3.90
C THR A 103 4.03 -6.97 2.75
N LEU A 104 5.04 -7.51 2.06
CA LEU A 104 5.61 -6.89 0.86
C LEU A 104 4.60 -6.80 -0.29
N ALA A 105 3.77 -7.82 -0.50
CA ALA A 105 2.71 -7.77 -1.51
C ALA A 105 1.69 -6.69 -1.19
N MET A 106 1.27 -6.58 0.08
CA MET A 106 0.33 -5.56 0.54
C MET A 106 0.90 -4.14 0.40
N SER A 107 2.16 -3.94 0.78
CA SER A 107 2.84 -2.65 0.62
C SER A 107 2.98 -2.27 -0.86
N THR A 108 3.21 -3.24 -1.74
CA THR A 108 3.26 -3.00 -3.19
C THR A 108 1.90 -2.53 -3.72
N ILE A 109 0.80 -3.08 -3.22
CA ILE A 109 -0.56 -2.61 -3.56
C ILE A 109 -0.78 -1.18 -3.07
N GLY A 110 -0.18 -0.79 -1.95
CA GLY A 110 -0.18 0.59 -1.49
C GLY A 110 0.33 1.59 -2.53
N ILE A 111 1.22 1.17 -3.45
CA ILE A 111 1.68 2.02 -4.56
C ILE A 111 0.52 2.37 -5.51
N TYR A 112 -0.41 1.46 -5.76
CA TYR A 112 -1.61 1.75 -6.55
C TYR A 112 -2.48 2.78 -5.85
N SER A 113 -2.64 2.66 -4.54
CA SER A 113 -3.35 3.64 -3.72
C SER A 113 -2.70 5.03 -3.79
N LEU A 114 -1.37 5.09 -3.68
CA LEU A 114 -0.60 6.32 -3.86
C LEU A 114 -0.82 6.92 -5.25
N GLY A 115 -0.65 6.12 -6.31
CA GLY A 115 -0.87 6.57 -7.68
C GLY A 115 -2.28 7.09 -7.91
N ALA A 116 -3.30 6.36 -7.43
CA ALA A 116 -4.69 6.76 -7.54
C ALA A 116 -4.97 8.09 -6.81
N THR A 117 -4.42 8.28 -5.61
CA THR A 117 -4.57 9.52 -4.83
C THR A 117 -3.92 10.72 -5.52
N LEU A 118 -2.73 10.53 -6.08
CA LEU A 118 -2.03 11.60 -6.80
C LEU A 118 -2.75 11.98 -8.10
N LEU A 119 -3.23 11.00 -8.85
CA LEU A 119 -4.05 11.22 -10.05
C LEU A 119 -5.36 11.92 -9.71
N TYR A 120 -6.03 11.48 -8.67
CA TYR A 120 -7.25 12.11 -8.16
C TYR A 120 -7.04 13.57 -7.79
N GLY A 121 -5.97 13.89 -7.04
CA GLY A 121 -5.59 15.25 -6.70
C GLY A 121 -5.34 16.11 -7.93
N ARG A 122 -4.68 15.57 -8.94
CA ARG A 122 -4.42 16.27 -10.19
C ARG A 122 -5.71 16.56 -10.98
N PHE A 123 -6.55 15.55 -11.17
CA PHE A 123 -7.74 15.68 -12.04
C PHE A 123 -8.88 16.50 -11.40
N LEU A 124 -9.15 16.33 -10.11
CA LEU A 124 -10.28 17.01 -9.45
C LEU A 124 -9.90 18.33 -8.81
N PHE A 125 -8.70 18.44 -8.29
CA PHE A 125 -8.26 19.63 -7.55
C PHE A 125 -7.21 20.47 -8.28
N GLY A 126 -6.79 20.05 -9.48
CA GLY A 126 -5.82 20.79 -10.30
C GLY A 126 -4.45 20.90 -9.64
N ILE A 127 -4.06 19.92 -8.83
CA ILE A 127 -2.79 19.94 -8.10
C ILE A 127 -1.68 19.53 -9.05
N ASP A 128 -0.84 20.47 -9.45
CA ASP A 128 0.36 20.19 -10.24
C ASP A 128 1.47 19.69 -9.34
N LEU A 129 1.67 18.37 -9.34
CA LEU A 129 2.78 17.71 -8.69
C LEU A 129 4.01 17.77 -9.60
N VAL A 130 4.83 18.81 -9.42
CA VAL A 130 6.13 18.88 -10.10
C VAL A 130 7.14 18.07 -9.30
N VAL A 131 7.47 16.88 -9.79
CA VAL A 131 8.51 16.04 -9.20
C VAL A 131 9.87 16.58 -9.65
N VAL A 132 10.50 17.44 -8.83
CA VAL A 132 11.78 18.06 -9.13
C VAL A 132 12.92 17.03 -9.19
N HIS A 133 12.88 16.02 -8.32
CA HIS A 133 13.86 14.95 -8.25
C HIS A 133 13.22 13.56 -8.33
N PRO A 134 12.97 13.05 -9.55
CA PRO A 134 12.25 11.79 -9.73
C PRO A 134 12.96 10.58 -9.09
N LEU A 135 14.29 10.59 -9.07
CA LEU A 135 15.07 9.52 -8.44
C LEU A 135 14.89 9.50 -6.92
N GLN A 136 14.93 10.67 -6.27
CA GLN A 136 14.71 10.76 -4.81
C GLN A 136 13.27 10.37 -4.45
N PHE A 137 12.31 10.79 -5.26
CA PHE A 137 10.90 10.41 -5.09
C PHE A 137 10.72 8.89 -5.21
N GLY A 138 11.35 8.26 -6.21
CA GLY A 138 11.35 6.81 -6.36
C GLY A 138 11.98 6.08 -5.17
N ILE A 139 13.13 6.56 -4.66
CA ILE A 139 13.78 6.00 -3.48
C ILE A 139 12.88 6.13 -2.24
N ALA A 140 12.20 7.27 -2.07
CA ALA A 140 11.28 7.49 -0.97
C ALA A 140 10.08 6.51 -1.02
N ILE A 141 9.50 6.27 -2.20
CA ILE A 141 8.42 5.28 -2.38
C ILE A 141 8.91 3.88 -2.02
N VAL A 142 10.05 3.45 -2.55
CA VAL A 142 10.62 2.14 -2.25
C VAL A 142 10.92 2.02 -0.75
N GLY A 143 11.51 3.03 -0.14
CA GLY A 143 11.77 3.09 1.30
C GLY A 143 10.49 2.97 2.12
N THR A 144 9.41 3.64 1.71
CA THR A 144 8.10 3.57 2.37
C THR A 144 7.50 2.16 2.25
N VAL A 145 7.55 1.55 1.07
CA VAL A 145 7.08 0.17 0.83
C VAL A 145 7.84 -0.82 1.71
N LEU A 146 9.17 -0.71 1.76
CA LEU A 146 10.00 -1.59 2.60
C LEU A 146 9.73 -1.38 4.09
N SER A 147 9.56 -0.14 4.54
CA SER A 147 9.27 0.18 5.93
C SER A 147 7.91 -0.37 6.37
N PHE A 148 6.87 -0.19 5.57
CA PHE A 148 5.54 -0.75 5.85
C PHE A 148 5.49 -2.27 5.68
N GLY A 149 6.29 -2.83 4.80
CA GLY A 149 6.40 -4.28 4.62
C GLY A 149 7.17 -4.98 5.75
N ALA A 150 7.96 -4.24 6.53
CA ALA A 150 8.73 -4.76 7.66
C ALA A 150 8.01 -4.62 9.01
N LEU A 151 6.95 -3.80 9.09
CA LEU A 151 6.08 -3.63 10.27
C LEU A 151 5.06 -4.75 10.37
#